data_2d81014bd994f47c3b3202c6c22e19c9
#
_entry.id   2d81014bd994f47c3b3202c6c22e19c9
#
_cell.length_a   1.000
_cell.length_b   1.000
_cell.length_c   1.000
_cell.angle_alpha   90.00
_cell.angle_beta   90.00
_cell.angle_gamma   90.00
#
_symmetry.space_group_name_H-M   'P 1'
#
loop_
_entity.id
_entity.type
_entity.pdbx_description
1 polymer ?
#
loop_
_entity_poly.entity_id
_entity_poly.type
_entity_poly.pdbx_seq_one_letter_code
_entity_poly.pdbx_strand_id
1 'polypeptide(L)'
;MSYTRDYIFEKIIEKLPTLKIHEKKEDDSSIFILEYKNNKAKIDIDSFVKKLGNKKNSLSDKKIDEFVYYIVSNFEAQEKISTSNLNKDDLIEHVFPVVRSTSFNKENKQNLIKLNHTNETDIYLVYDFKNGYKFLDRKVTEQLLISDEELFGFAKGNLEKLSLKYNKDSVQGNDFYFLNAKDGYDGARILDEKVLNYFYEKIGLDFYVGLPHQDTLIIADIKNKKGLEILQKVMVHFFAEGLVPITTITFKYDGNKLESYFIFVE
;
A
#
# COMPACT_ATOMS: atom_id res chain seq x y z
N MET A 1 31.00 1.07 4.04
CA MET A 1 30.22 0.91 5.29
C MET A 1 28.81 0.56 4.90
N SER A 2 28.19 -0.42 5.54
CA SER A 2 26.78 -0.79 5.35
C SER A 2 25.88 0.02 6.29
N TYR A 3 24.60 0.09 5.97
CA TYR A 3 23.61 0.61 6.91
C TYR A 3 23.39 -0.40 8.04
N THR A 4 23.17 0.10 9.25
CA THR A 4 22.86 -0.70 10.42
C THR A 4 21.46 -0.35 10.92
N ARG A 5 20.83 -1.26 11.66
CA ARG A 5 19.56 -0.98 12.34
C ARG A 5 19.66 0.22 13.28
N ASP A 6 20.78 0.36 13.98
CA ASP A 6 21.02 1.46 14.92
C ASP A 6 21.00 2.81 14.23
N TYR A 7 21.62 2.92 13.05
CA TYR A 7 21.57 4.14 12.23
C TYR A 7 20.13 4.54 11.84
N ILE A 8 19.28 3.56 11.52
CA ILE A 8 17.87 3.82 11.17
C ILE A 8 17.08 4.22 12.42
N PHE A 9 17.32 3.55 13.56
CA PHE A 9 16.71 3.92 14.82
C PHE A 9 17.08 5.35 15.25
N GLU A 10 18.35 5.75 15.11
CA GLU A 10 18.79 7.13 15.37
C GLU A 10 17.98 8.12 14.54
N LYS A 11 17.81 7.89 13.24
CA LYS A 11 16.99 8.76 12.38
C LYS A 11 15.51 8.83 12.79
N ILE A 12 14.95 7.73 13.28
CA ILE A 12 13.57 7.73 13.81
C ILE A 12 13.51 8.52 15.13
N ILE A 13 14.46 8.32 16.03
CA ILE A 13 14.54 9.00 17.33
C ILE A 13 14.76 10.51 17.14
N GLU A 14 15.55 10.95 16.15
CA GLU A 14 15.68 12.38 15.80
C GLU A 14 14.33 13.06 15.52
N LYS A 15 13.38 12.33 14.96
CA LYS A 15 12.02 12.80 14.67
C LYS A 15 11.04 12.57 15.82
N LEU A 16 11.25 11.52 16.60
CA LEU A 16 10.41 11.10 17.73
C LEU A 16 11.27 10.94 19.00
N PRO A 17 11.67 12.03 19.67
CA PRO A 17 12.68 11.98 20.74
C PRO A 17 12.31 11.14 21.98
N THR A 18 11.01 10.87 22.19
CA THR A 18 10.52 10.07 23.33
C THR A 18 10.18 8.63 22.93
N LEU A 19 10.59 8.20 21.72
CA LEU A 19 10.38 6.84 21.24
C LEU A 19 11.12 5.83 22.13
N LYS A 20 10.39 4.79 22.55
CA LYS A 20 10.98 3.62 23.20
C LYS A 20 11.03 2.46 22.21
N ILE A 21 12.11 1.73 22.24
CA ILE A 21 12.37 0.60 21.35
C ILE A 21 12.54 -0.65 22.21
N HIS A 22 11.71 -1.66 21.96
CA HIS A 22 11.78 -2.96 22.64
C HIS A 22 12.04 -4.04 21.61
N GLU A 23 13.13 -4.80 21.79
CA GLU A 23 13.45 -5.97 20.98
C GLU A 23 12.69 -7.19 21.51
N LYS A 24 12.00 -7.92 20.64
CA LYS A 24 11.41 -9.21 20.94
C LYS A 24 12.03 -10.24 20.00
N LYS A 25 12.73 -11.21 20.56
CA LYS A 25 13.28 -12.34 19.79
C LYS A 25 12.16 -13.34 19.54
N GLU A 26 11.92 -13.65 18.26
CA GLU A 26 11.02 -14.72 17.83
C GLU A 26 11.83 -15.64 16.89
N ASP A 27 12.17 -16.85 17.36
CA ASP A 27 12.98 -17.86 16.66
C ASP A 27 14.24 -17.26 16.00
N ASP A 28 14.31 -17.24 14.67
CA ASP A 28 15.47 -16.74 13.90
C ASP A 28 15.39 -15.26 13.51
N SER A 29 14.39 -14.52 14.00
CA SER A 29 14.20 -13.09 13.67
C SER A 29 14.01 -12.22 14.91
N SER A 30 14.54 -11.00 14.87
CA SER A 30 14.27 -9.97 15.87
C SER A 30 13.17 -9.05 15.39
N ILE A 31 12.09 -8.98 16.15
CA ILE A 31 11.00 -8.06 15.92
C ILE A 31 11.13 -6.90 16.90
N PHE A 32 10.99 -5.69 16.43
CA PHE A 32 11.07 -4.50 17.26
C PHE A 32 9.68 -3.90 17.47
N ILE A 33 9.36 -3.62 18.73
CA ILE A 33 8.17 -2.89 19.12
C ILE A 33 8.61 -1.46 19.42
N LEU A 34 8.16 -0.54 18.58
CA LEU A 34 8.31 0.88 18.78
C LEU A 34 7.14 1.38 19.60
N GLU A 35 7.41 2.11 20.70
CA GLU A 35 6.39 2.73 21.53
C GLU A 35 6.64 4.23 21.59
N TYR A 36 5.67 5.01 21.10
CA TYR A 36 5.68 6.48 21.15
C TYR A 36 4.39 6.98 21.80
N LYS A 37 4.54 7.67 22.92
CA LYS A 37 3.41 8.07 23.78
C LYS A 37 2.59 6.81 24.16
N ASN A 38 1.32 6.71 23.76
CA ASN A 38 0.44 5.58 24.07
C ASN A 38 0.25 4.61 22.89
N ASN A 39 0.99 4.83 21.80
CA ASN A 39 0.85 4.05 20.56
C ASN A 39 2.02 3.09 20.38
N LYS A 40 1.76 1.95 19.78
CA LYS A 40 2.77 0.92 19.48
C LYS A 40 2.74 0.53 18.01
N ALA A 41 3.93 0.32 17.45
CA ALA A 41 4.11 -0.23 16.12
C ALA A 41 5.10 -1.40 16.18
N LYS A 42 4.81 -2.47 15.43
CA LYS A 42 5.70 -3.63 15.28
C LYS A 42 6.41 -3.49 13.94
N ILE A 43 7.74 -3.60 13.95
CA ILE A 43 8.55 -3.51 12.72
C ILE A 43 9.59 -4.63 12.66
N ASP A 44 9.85 -5.12 11.45
CA ASP A 44 10.98 -5.99 11.11
C ASP A 44 12.05 -5.14 10.42
N ILE A 45 12.91 -4.51 11.23
CA ILE A 45 13.96 -3.63 10.71
C ILE A 45 15.11 -4.41 10.07
N ASP A 46 15.35 -5.64 10.52
CA ASP A 46 16.44 -6.46 9.98
C ASP A 46 16.16 -6.88 8.53
N SER A 47 14.90 -7.20 8.22
CA SER A 47 14.47 -7.44 6.83
C SER A 47 14.60 -6.18 5.97
N PHE A 48 14.29 -5.02 6.52
CA PHE A 48 14.49 -3.75 5.80
C PHE A 48 15.97 -3.47 5.54
N VAL A 49 16.85 -3.63 6.55
CA VAL A 49 18.31 -3.46 6.40
C VAL A 49 18.87 -4.41 5.35
N LYS A 50 18.45 -5.68 5.33
CA LYS A 50 18.84 -6.65 4.29
C LYS A 50 18.47 -6.19 2.88
N LYS A 51 17.28 -5.59 2.71
CA LYS A 51 16.82 -5.04 1.41
C LYS A 51 17.63 -3.82 0.93
N LEU A 52 18.26 -3.06 1.84
CA LEU A 52 19.11 -1.91 1.47
C LEU A 52 20.43 -2.34 0.81
N GLY A 53 20.87 -3.59 1.03
CA GLY A 53 22.13 -4.12 0.52
C GLY A 53 23.38 -3.58 1.24
N ASN A 54 24.57 -4.00 0.77
CA ASN A 54 25.83 -3.78 1.48
C ASN A 54 26.53 -2.45 1.13
N LYS A 55 26.00 -1.64 0.21
CA LYS A 55 26.64 -0.40 -0.22
C LYS A 55 25.75 0.80 0.02
N LYS A 56 26.33 1.82 0.68
CA LYS A 56 25.67 3.14 0.80
C LYS A 56 25.61 3.81 -0.57
N ASN A 57 24.41 4.21 -0.99
CA ASN A 57 24.17 4.99 -2.22
C ASN A 57 22.92 5.85 -2.04
N SER A 58 22.74 6.81 -2.93
CA SER A 58 21.62 7.77 -2.88
C SER A 58 20.23 7.11 -2.93
N LEU A 59 20.11 5.96 -3.60
CA LEU A 59 18.85 5.21 -3.64
C LEU A 59 18.53 4.58 -2.29
N SER A 60 19.53 4.01 -1.61
CA SER A 60 19.38 3.45 -0.27
C SER A 60 19.10 4.53 0.77
N ASP A 61 19.73 5.72 0.66
CA ASP A 61 19.42 6.86 1.53
C ASP A 61 17.97 7.29 1.37
N LYS A 62 17.48 7.38 0.14
CA LYS A 62 16.08 7.72 -0.15
C LYS A 62 15.11 6.69 0.45
N LYS A 63 15.40 5.39 0.31
CA LYS A 63 14.58 4.32 0.92
C LYS A 63 14.54 4.43 2.46
N ILE A 64 15.66 4.81 3.09
CA ILE A 64 15.71 5.04 4.54
C ILE A 64 14.84 6.23 4.92
N ASP A 65 14.94 7.34 4.20
CA ASP A 65 14.14 8.54 4.48
C ASP A 65 12.64 8.27 4.29
N GLU A 66 12.25 7.51 3.27
CA GLU A 66 10.88 7.04 3.05
C GLU A 66 10.39 6.13 4.20
N PHE A 67 11.22 5.20 4.65
CA PHE A 67 10.90 4.30 5.77
C PHE A 67 10.75 5.07 7.10
N VAL A 68 11.68 5.97 7.40
CA VAL A 68 11.61 6.83 8.59
C VAL A 68 10.35 7.69 8.54
N TYR A 69 10.07 8.32 7.39
CA TYR A 69 8.87 9.10 7.17
C TYR A 69 7.60 8.27 7.41
N TYR A 70 7.53 7.06 6.88
CA TYR A 70 6.39 6.16 7.09
C TYR A 70 6.15 5.86 8.58
N ILE A 71 7.20 5.55 9.34
CA ILE A 71 7.11 5.27 10.78
C ILE A 71 6.64 6.51 11.57
N VAL A 72 7.26 7.67 11.31
CA VAL A 72 6.93 8.92 11.99
C VAL A 72 5.49 9.33 11.71
N SER A 73 5.09 9.33 10.44
CA SER A 73 3.73 9.68 10.01
C SER A 73 2.68 8.76 10.63
N ASN A 74 3.00 7.46 10.76
CA ASN A 74 2.09 6.51 11.40
C ASN A 74 1.85 6.86 12.88
N PHE A 75 2.88 7.20 13.64
CA PHE A 75 2.74 7.62 15.04
C PHE A 75 2.01 8.95 15.18
N GLU A 76 2.33 9.94 14.36
CA GLU A 76 1.64 11.24 14.33
C GLU A 76 0.15 11.09 14.00
N ALA A 77 -0.15 10.21 13.05
CA ALA A 77 -1.50 9.86 12.68
C ALA A 77 -2.28 9.21 13.83
N GLN A 78 -1.66 8.25 14.52
CA GLN A 78 -2.28 7.60 15.68
C GLN A 78 -2.57 8.58 16.82
N GLU A 79 -1.69 9.55 17.04
CA GLU A 79 -1.88 10.59 18.05
C GLU A 79 -3.09 11.48 17.72
N LYS A 80 -3.21 11.93 16.48
CA LYS A 80 -4.34 12.78 16.05
C LYS A 80 -5.70 12.11 16.28
N ILE A 81 -5.85 10.82 15.94
CA ILE A 81 -7.13 10.12 16.19
C ILE A 81 -7.39 9.86 17.66
N SER A 82 -6.35 9.67 18.50
CA SER A 82 -6.54 9.47 19.94
C SER A 82 -6.91 10.74 20.67
N THR A 83 -6.57 11.91 20.12
CA THR A 83 -6.76 13.24 20.75
C THR A 83 -7.90 14.05 20.13
N SER A 84 -8.37 13.73 18.94
CA SER A 84 -9.47 14.45 18.28
C SER A 84 -10.81 13.75 18.54
N ASN A 85 -11.83 14.53 18.87
CA ASN A 85 -13.22 14.14 18.72
C ASN A 85 -13.49 14.00 17.21
N LEU A 86 -13.13 12.83 16.65
CA LEU A 86 -13.45 12.52 15.26
C LEU A 86 -14.96 12.64 15.07
N ASN A 87 -15.41 13.60 14.28
CA ASN A 87 -16.81 13.75 13.96
C ASN A 87 -17.13 13.09 12.61
N LYS A 88 -18.41 12.89 12.34
CA LYS A 88 -18.87 12.18 11.14
C LYS A 88 -18.46 12.90 9.86
N ASP A 89 -18.57 14.23 9.82
CA ASP A 89 -18.28 15.02 8.62
C ASP A 89 -16.79 14.96 8.27
N ASP A 90 -15.93 15.11 9.28
CA ASP A 90 -14.48 14.99 9.10
C ASP A 90 -14.07 13.58 8.65
N LEU A 91 -14.70 12.53 9.21
CA LEU A 91 -14.47 11.16 8.74
C LEU A 91 -14.85 10.98 7.28
N ILE A 92 -16.00 11.48 6.86
CA ILE A 92 -16.51 11.39 5.47
C ILE A 92 -15.55 12.06 4.48
N GLU A 93 -14.98 13.20 4.85
CA GLU A 93 -14.05 13.93 3.98
C GLU A 93 -12.70 13.22 3.82
N HIS A 94 -12.26 12.46 4.85
CA HIS A 94 -10.91 11.90 4.93
C HIS A 94 -10.86 10.38 4.87
N VAL A 95 -11.99 9.69 4.67
CA VAL A 95 -12.00 8.24 4.49
C VAL A 95 -11.60 7.85 3.08
N PHE A 96 -10.64 6.92 2.96
CA PHE A 96 -10.18 6.37 1.69
C PHE A 96 -10.11 4.84 1.74
N PRO A 97 -10.27 4.15 0.59
CA PRO A 97 -10.02 2.72 0.52
C PRO A 97 -8.54 2.46 0.23
N VAL A 98 -8.00 1.40 0.80
CA VAL A 98 -6.69 0.86 0.44
C VAL A 98 -6.80 -0.63 0.20
N VAL A 99 -5.99 -1.14 -0.75
CA VAL A 99 -5.95 -2.57 -1.05
C VAL A 99 -4.77 -3.22 -0.33
N ARG A 100 -5.01 -4.38 0.25
CA ARG A 100 -3.99 -5.20 0.93
C ARG A 100 -4.09 -6.64 0.51
N SER A 101 -3.01 -7.39 0.68
CA SER A 101 -3.04 -8.85 0.59
C SER A 101 -4.06 -9.43 1.56
N THR A 102 -4.73 -10.52 1.19
CA THR A 102 -5.63 -11.26 2.10
C THR A 102 -4.93 -11.78 3.35
N SER A 103 -3.59 -11.81 3.39
CA SER A 103 -2.80 -12.17 4.56
C SER A 103 -2.53 -11.01 5.53
N PHE A 104 -2.80 -9.76 5.14
CA PHE A 104 -2.37 -8.54 5.85
C PHE A 104 -2.74 -8.50 7.33
N ASN A 105 -3.96 -8.87 7.72
CA ASN A 105 -4.42 -8.77 9.11
C ASN A 105 -4.54 -10.12 9.83
N LYS A 106 -4.05 -11.21 9.23
CA LYS A 106 -4.22 -12.57 9.78
C LYS A 106 -3.54 -12.77 11.13
N GLU A 107 -2.34 -12.20 11.30
CA GLU A 107 -1.57 -12.32 12.55
C GLU A 107 -2.06 -11.36 13.64
N ASN A 108 -2.37 -10.13 13.28
CA ASN A 108 -2.69 -9.07 14.23
C ASN A 108 -4.15 -9.13 14.73
N LYS A 109 -5.06 -9.78 14.00
CA LYS A 109 -6.49 -9.96 14.33
C LYS A 109 -7.20 -8.67 14.78
N GLN A 110 -6.77 -7.52 14.22
CA GLN A 110 -7.43 -6.25 14.51
C GLN A 110 -8.83 -6.25 13.89
N ASN A 111 -9.79 -5.64 14.57
CA ASN A 111 -11.17 -5.53 14.09
C ASN A 111 -11.32 -4.39 13.07
N LEU A 112 -10.54 -4.45 12.00
CA LEU A 112 -10.52 -3.45 10.94
C LEU A 112 -11.77 -3.56 10.05
N ILE A 113 -12.22 -2.42 9.54
CA ILE A 113 -13.29 -2.36 8.54
C ILE A 113 -12.73 -2.83 7.22
N LYS A 114 -13.25 -3.93 6.69
CA LYS A 114 -12.79 -4.53 5.45
C LYS A 114 -13.91 -5.10 4.60
N LEU A 115 -13.65 -5.15 3.29
CA LEU A 115 -14.48 -5.80 2.28
C LEU A 115 -13.60 -6.74 1.44
N ASN A 116 -14.12 -7.91 1.09
CA ASN A 116 -13.43 -8.81 0.15
C ASN A 116 -13.39 -8.19 -1.25
N HIS A 117 -12.27 -8.33 -1.95
CA HIS A 117 -12.09 -7.81 -3.29
C HIS A 117 -11.82 -8.92 -4.32
N THR A 118 -10.70 -9.61 -4.20
CA THR A 118 -10.33 -10.77 -5.02
C THR A 118 -9.87 -11.92 -4.13
N ASN A 119 -9.45 -13.04 -4.71
CA ASN A 119 -8.85 -14.14 -3.93
C ASN A 119 -7.53 -13.72 -3.26
N GLU A 120 -6.82 -12.73 -3.82
CA GLU A 120 -5.50 -12.29 -3.37
C GLU A 120 -5.56 -11.03 -2.52
N THR A 121 -6.66 -10.27 -2.59
CA THR A 121 -6.74 -8.92 -2.02
C THR A 121 -8.03 -8.64 -1.27
N ASP A 122 -7.91 -7.89 -0.18
CA ASP A 122 -9.00 -7.28 0.59
C ASP A 122 -8.92 -5.75 0.50
N ILE A 123 -10.06 -5.07 0.61
CA ILE A 123 -10.16 -3.61 0.73
C ILE A 123 -10.30 -3.26 2.20
N TYR A 124 -9.51 -2.31 2.67
CA TYR A 124 -9.61 -1.76 4.01
C TYR A 124 -9.94 -0.27 3.94
N LEU A 125 -10.60 0.25 4.96
CA LEU A 125 -10.82 1.68 5.11
C LEU A 125 -9.75 2.31 5.99
N VAL A 126 -9.28 3.48 5.54
CA VAL A 126 -8.32 4.29 6.27
C VAL A 126 -8.84 5.71 6.42
N TYR A 127 -8.46 6.37 7.51
CA TYR A 127 -8.57 7.82 7.67
C TYR A 127 -7.28 8.45 7.21
N ASP A 128 -7.36 9.34 6.23
CA ASP A 128 -6.21 10.05 5.66
C ASP A 128 -5.82 11.26 6.53
N PHE A 129 -4.55 11.37 6.76
CA PHE A 129 -3.93 12.57 7.34
C PHE A 129 -3.02 13.13 6.26
N LYS A 130 -2.86 14.38 6.20
CA LYS A 130 -1.99 15.06 5.22
C LYS A 130 -0.62 14.37 5.00
N ASN A 131 -0.13 13.60 5.97
CA ASN A 131 1.18 12.96 5.97
C ASN A 131 1.14 11.45 6.23
N GLY A 132 0.01 10.79 6.00
CA GLY A 132 -0.16 9.35 6.21
C GLY A 132 -1.61 8.99 6.49
N TYR A 133 -1.89 7.75 6.84
CA TYR A 133 -3.24 7.31 7.15
C TYR A 133 -3.26 6.29 8.31
N LYS A 134 -4.42 6.11 8.92
CA LYS A 134 -4.70 5.09 9.93
C LYS A 134 -5.84 4.19 9.48
N PHE A 135 -5.67 2.88 9.66
CA PHE A 135 -6.76 1.93 9.45
C PHE A 135 -7.91 2.19 10.42
N LEU A 136 -9.12 2.17 9.89
CA LEU A 136 -10.34 2.30 10.67
C LEU A 136 -10.74 0.95 11.26
N ASP A 137 -11.02 0.94 12.55
CA ASP A 137 -11.64 -0.19 13.24
C ASP A 137 -13.14 0.04 13.45
N ARG A 138 -13.88 -1.04 13.74
CA ARG A 138 -15.34 -0.99 13.91
C ARG A 138 -15.80 -0.12 15.07
N LYS A 139 -14.93 0.19 16.03
CA LYS A 139 -15.30 1.11 17.12
C LYS A 139 -15.62 2.50 16.62
N VAL A 140 -14.97 2.93 15.53
CA VAL A 140 -15.24 4.24 14.89
C VAL A 140 -16.65 4.27 14.32
N THR A 141 -17.08 3.22 13.60
CA THR A 141 -18.42 3.13 13.02
C THR A 141 -19.50 3.06 14.10
N GLU A 142 -19.25 2.29 15.17
CA GLU A 142 -20.15 2.19 16.33
C GLU A 142 -20.32 3.53 17.03
N GLN A 143 -19.24 4.29 17.26
CA GLN A 143 -19.27 5.59 17.91
C GLN A 143 -19.98 6.65 17.07
N LEU A 144 -19.78 6.64 15.75
CA LEU A 144 -20.33 7.67 14.85
C LEU A 144 -21.69 7.27 14.23
N LEU A 145 -22.21 6.09 14.58
CA LEU A 145 -23.46 5.55 14.06
C LEU A 145 -23.53 5.63 12.52
N ILE A 146 -22.46 5.19 11.86
CA ILE A 146 -22.35 5.12 10.41
C ILE A 146 -22.11 3.66 9.99
N SER A 147 -22.79 3.19 8.96
CA SER A 147 -22.62 1.83 8.47
C SER A 147 -21.32 1.66 7.67
N ASP A 148 -20.79 0.42 7.63
CA ASP A 148 -19.63 0.10 6.78
C ASP A 148 -19.93 0.44 5.31
N GLU A 149 -21.14 0.13 4.81
CA GLU A 149 -21.56 0.39 3.44
C GLU A 149 -21.53 1.89 3.07
N GLU A 150 -22.07 2.74 3.96
CA GLU A 150 -22.00 4.20 3.79
C GLU A 150 -20.56 4.68 3.72
N LEU A 151 -19.68 4.17 4.62
CA LEU A 151 -18.26 4.55 4.63
C LEU A 151 -17.52 4.08 3.36
N PHE A 152 -17.77 2.87 2.87
CA PHE A 152 -17.22 2.43 1.59
C PHE A 152 -17.68 3.29 0.42
N GLY A 153 -18.94 3.74 0.44
CA GLY A 153 -19.47 4.69 -0.56
C GLY A 153 -18.72 6.02 -0.55
N PHE A 154 -18.51 6.62 0.62
CA PHE A 154 -17.74 7.86 0.75
C PHE A 154 -16.27 7.66 0.37
N ALA A 155 -15.66 6.58 0.81
CA ALA A 155 -14.26 6.27 0.49
C ALA A 155 -14.05 6.11 -1.01
N LYS A 156 -14.95 5.41 -1.74
CA LYS A 156 -14.94 5.31 -3.20
C LYS A 156 -15.07 6.68 -3.84
N GLY A 157 -16.03 7.50 -3.40
CA GLY A 157 -16.22 8.86 -3.89
C GLY A 157 -15.01 9.77 -3.68
N ASN A 158 -14.28 9.62 -2.58
CA ASN A 158 -13.03 10.36 -2.33
C ASN A 158 -11.89 9.87 -3.23
N LEU A 159 -11.75 8.56 -3.44
CA LEU A 159 -10.76 8.00 -4.37
C LEU A 159 -10.97 8.52 -5.80
N GLU A 160 -12.20 8.56 -6.28
CA GLU A 160 -12.57 9.03 -7.63
C GLU A 160 -12.28 10.52 -7.88
N LYS A 161 -12.05 11.32 -6.82
CA LYS A 161 -11.63 12.73 -6.94
C LYS A 161 -10.13 12.88 -7.17
N LEU A 162 -9.34 11.82 -6.91
CA LEU A 162 -7.89 11.86 -7.06
C LEU A 162 -7.49 11.87 -8.54
N SER A 163 -6.45 12.65 -8.85
CA SER A 163 -5.97 12.77 -10.22
C SER A 163 -5.32 11.47 -10.72
N LEU A 164 -5.64 11.07 -11.95
CA LEU A 164 -4.96 9.98 -12.64
C LEU A 164 -3.66 10.48 -13.26
N LYS A 165 -2.52 9.93 -12.83
CA LYS A 165 -1.20 10.16 -13.43
C LYS A 165 -0.52 8.83 -13.68
N TYR A 166 0.09 8.69 -14.86
CA TYR A 166 0.84 7.48 -15.21
C TYR A 166 1.98 7.79 -16.17
N ASN A 167 2.98 6.92 -16.16
CA ASN A 167 4.03 6.84 -17.18
C ASN A 167 3.76 5.65 -18.07
N LYS A 168 4.09 5.76 -19.36
CA LYS A 168 3.95 4.68 -20.34
C LYS A 168 5.33 4.23 -20.79
N ASP A 169 5.57 2.91 -20.74
CA ASP A 169 6.71 2.25 -21.36
C ASP A 169 6.24 1.25 -22.41
N SER A 170 6.94 1.17 -23.54
CA SER A 170 6.64 0.23 -24.62
C SER A 170 7.82 -0.72 -24.82
N VAL A 171 7.59 -2.02 -24.63
CA VAL A 171 8.64 -3.04 -24.74
C VAL A 171 8.17 -4.20 -25.61
N GLN A 172 8.90 -4.47 -26.70
CA GLN A 172 8.62 -5.58 -27.63
C GLN A 172 7.16 -5.63 -28.13
N GLY A 173 6.61 -4.44 -28.44
CA GLY A 173 5.25 -4.30 -28.97
C GLY A 173 4.14 -4.42 -27.91
N ASN A 174 4.48 -4.42 -26.64
CA ASN A 174 3.54 -4.38 -25.53
C ASN A 174 3.67 -3.05 -24.80
N ASP A 175 2.55 -2.51 -24.32
CA ASP A 175 2.48 -1.24 -23.61
C ASP A 175 2.19 -1.46 -22.12
N PHE A 176 2.97 -0.79 -21.26
CA PHE A 176 2.83 -0.84 -19.81
C PHE A 176 2.60 0.57 -19.28
N TYR A 177 1.54 0.76 -18.53
CA TYR A 177 1.17 2.03 -17.92
C TYR A 177 1.34 1.89 -16.40
N PHE A 178 2.29 2.64 -15.85
CA PHE A 178 2.60 2.66 -14.41
C PHE A 178 1.92 3.86 -13.78
N LEU A 179 0.90 3.63 -12.98
CA LEU A 179 0.25 4.70 -12.23
C LEU A 179 1.20 5.19 -11.13
N ASN A 180 1.39 6.49 -11.06
CA ASN A 180 2.40 7.13 -10.22
C ASN A 180 1.98 8.57 -9.88
N ALA A 181 0.87 8.72 -9.16
CA ALA A 181 0.42 10.01 -8.67
C ALA A 181 1.19 10.45 -7.41
N LYS A 182 1.82 9.49 -6.72
CA LYS A 182 2.59 9.70 -5.47
C LYS A 182 1.75 10.28 -4.33
N ASP A 183 0.50 9.90 -4.27
CA ASP A 183 -0.44 10.31 -3.24
C ASP A 183 -0.77 9.21 -2.23
N GLY A 184 -0.10 8.05 -2.32
CA GLY A 184 -0.29 6.89 -1.45
C GLY A 184 -1.47 5.99 -1.85
N TYR A 185 -2.20 6.32 -2.93
CA TYR A 185 -3.39 5.60 -3.39
C TYR A 185 -3.26 5.02 -4.79
N ASP A 186 -2.03 4.94 -5.34
CA ASP A 186 -1.83 4.41 -6.69
C ASP A 186 -2.38 2.98 -6.83
N GLY A 187 -2.10 2.10 -5.87
CA GLY A 187 -2.64 0.74 -5.85
C GLY A 187 -4.16 0.68 -5.64
N ALA A 188 -4.72 1.63 -4.87
CA ALA A 188 -6.16 1.67 -4.61
C ALA A 188 -6.97 2.05 -5.86
N ARG A 189 -6.37 2.69 -6.87
CA ARG A 189 -7.03 3.03 -8.13
C ARG A 189 -7.52 1.82 -8.93
N ILE A 190 -7.12 0.60 -8.56
CA ILE A 190 -7.75 -0.64 -9.09
C ILE A 190 -9.25 -0.73 -8.74
N LEU A 191 -9.70 0.01 -7.72
CA LEU A 191 -11.09 0.08 -7.26
C LEU A 191 -11.89 1.17 -7.99
N ASP A 192 -11.23 2.03 -8.75
CA ASP A 192 -11.85 3.13 -9.48
C ASP A 192 -12.27 2.65 -10.88
N GLU A 193 -13.57 2.43 -11.05
CA GLU A 193 -14.14 2.00 -12.33
C GLU A 193 -13.89 3.02 -13.46
N LYS A 194 -13.77 4.31 -13.15
CA LYS A 194 -13.46 5.34 -14.16
C LYS A 194 -12.06 5.16 -14.70
N VAL A 195 -11.09 4.79 -13.83
CA VAL A 195 -9.72 4.48 -14.22
C VAL A 195 -9.67 3.23 -15.09
N LEU A 196 -10.34 2.14 -14.67
CA LEU A 196 -10.37 0.91 -15.45
C LEU A 196 -11.05 1.10 -16.81
N ASN A 197 -12.18 1.80 -16.84
CA ASN A 197 -12.90 2.12 -18.08
C ASN A 197 -12.08 3.03 -19.01
N TYR A 198 -11.39 4.02 -18.48
CA TYR A 198 -10.47 4.87 -19.26
C TYR A 198 -9.42 4.02 -20.01
N PHE A 199 -8.80 3.05 -19.33
CA PHE A 199 -7.83 2.17 -19.98
C PHE A 199 -8.49 1.16 -20.91
N TYR A 200 -9.69 0.68 -20.59
CA TYR A 200 -10.44 -0.22 -21.48
C TYR A 200 -10.79 0.46 -22.81
N GLU A 201 -11.26 1.68 -22.78
CA GLU A 201 -11.52 2.49 -23.99
C GLU A 201 -10.21 2.81 -24.74
N LYS A 202 -9.14 3.15 -24.02
CA LYS A 202 -7.84 3.49 -24.59
C LYS A 202 -7.16 2.32 -25.31
N ILE A 203 -7.25 1.13 -24.75
CA ILE A 203 -6.62 -0.10 -25.26
C ILE A 203 -7.55 -0.78 -26.28
N GLY A 204 -8.85 -0.67 -26.09
CA GLY A 204 -9.87 -1.23 -26.98
C GLY A 204 -10.05 -2.74 -26.87
N LEU A 205 -9.45 -3.39 -25.87
CA LEU A 205 -9.49 -4.83 -25.62
C LEU A 205 -9.27 -5.12 -24.13
N ASP A 206 -9.45 -6.38 -23.73
CA ASP A 206 -9.05 -6.85 -22.41
C ASP A 206 -7.58 -6.51 -22.13
N PHE A 207 -7.29 -6.16 -20.89
CA PHE A 207 -5.90 -5.86 -20.48
C PHE A 207 -5.56 -6.55 -19.16
N TYR A 208 -4.27 -6.54 -18.84
CA TYR A 208 -3.76 -7.10 -17.60
C TYR A 208 -3.51 -6.00 -16.56
N VAL A 209 -3.75 -6.33 -15.30
CA VAL A 209 -3.57 -5.42 -14.16
C VAL A 209 -2.62 -6.05 -13.16
N GLY A 210 -1.57 -5.32 -12.79
CA GLY A 210 -0.63 -5.70 -11.77
C GLY A 210 -0.73 -4.80 -10.54
N LEU A 211 -0.80 -5.40 -9.35
CA LEU A 211 -0.83 -4.71 -8.07
C LEU A 211 0.26 -5.25 -7.13
N PRO A 212 1.56 -5.01 -7.44
CA PRO A 212 2.65 -5.60 -6.67
C PRO A 212 2.79 -5.03 -5.26
N HIS A 213 2.56 -3.74 -5.07
CA HIS A 213 2.53 -3.07 -3.77
C HIS A 213 1.62 -1.83 -3.79
N GLN A 214 1.39 -1.22 -2.61
CA GLN A 214 0.39 -0.14 -2.43
C GLN A 214 0.60 1.09 -3.33
N ASP A 215 1.85 1.42 -3.67
CA ASP A 215 2.21 2.65 -4.40
C ASP A 215 2.44 2.39 -5.89
N THR A 216 2.00 1.24 -6.41
CA THR A 216 2.15 0.89 -7.82
C THR A 216 0.95 0.10 -8.32
N LEU A 217 0.27 0.65 -9.32
CA LEU A 217 -0.70 -0.05 -10.15
C LEU A 217 -0.18 -0.06 -11.60
N ILE A 218 -0.19 -1.23 -12.21
CA ILE A 218 0.30 -1.45 -13.58
C ILE A 218 -0.88 -1.87 -14.44
N ILE A 219 -1.13 -1.14 -15.51
CA ILE A 219 -2.04 -1.56 -16.59
C ILE A 219 -1.17 -1.99 -17.75
N ALA A 220 -1.42 -3.17 -18.32
CA ALA A 220 -0.58 -3.73 -19.37
C ALA A 220 -1.42 -4.20 -20.56
N ASP A 221 -1.17 -3.58 -21.72
CA ASP A 221 -1.69 -3.98 -23.02
C ASP A 221 -0.73 -5.01 -23.63
N ILE A 222 -1.05 -6.28 -23.46
CA ILE A 222 -0.19 -7.41 -23.82
C ILE A 222 -0.62 -7.99 -25.17
N LYS A 223 0.29 -7.97 -26.14
CA LYS A 223 0.05 -8.47 -27.50
C LYS A 223 0.70 -9.84 -27.78
N ASN A 224 1.60 -10.31 -26.92
CA ASN A 224 2.36 -11.55 -27.15
C ASN A 224 2.86 -12.18 -25.83
N LYS A 225 3.32 -13.44 -25.88
CA LYS A 225 3.84 -14.19 -24.73
C LYS A 225 4.98 -13.47 -24.02
N LYS A 226 5.83 -12.74 -24.76
CA LYS A 226 6.95 -12.01 -24.20
C LYS A 226 6.51 -10.86 -23.29
N GLY A 227 5.38 -10.23 -23.61
CA GLY A 227 4.77 -9.20 -22.75
C GLY A 227 4.33 -9.76 -21.39
N LEU A 228 3.76 -10.98 -21.35
CA LEU A 228 3.41 -11.64 -20.09
C LEU A 228 4.65 -11.95 -19.23
N GLU A 229 5.72 -12.43 -19.84
CA GLU A 229 7.00 -12.69 -19.14
C GLU A 229 7.58 -11.40 -18.55
N ILE A 230 7.51 -10.29 -19.29
CA ILE A 230 7.97 -8.99 -18.83
C ILE A 230 7.11 -8.52 -17.65
N LEU A 231 5.78 -8.61 -17.79
CA LEU A 231 4.86 -8.22 -16.72
C LEU A 231 5.15 -9.00 -15.43
N GLN A 232 5.33 -10.32 -15.52
CA GLN A 232 5.64 -11.16 -14.36
C GLN A 232 6.96 -10.74 -13.68
N LYS A 233 8.01 -10.46 -14.43
CA LYS A 233 9.29 -10.00 -13.90
C LYS A 233 9.15 -8.65 -13.19
N VAL A 234 8.41 -7.73 -13.80
CA VAL A 234 8.12 -6.42 -13.23
C VAL A 234 7.31 -6.55 -11.94
N MET A 235 6.29 -7.42 -11.92
CA MET A 235 5.50 -7.69 -10.71
C MET A 235 6.36 -8.21 -9.55
N VAL A 236 7.21 -9.22 -9.81
CA VAL A 236 8.10 -9.78 -8.79
C VAL A 236 9.11 -8.73 -8.29
N HIS A 237 9.66 -7.93 -9.21
CA HIS A 237 10.61 -6.87 -8.85
C HIS A 237 9.96 -5.83 -7.93
N PHE A 238 8.83 -5.25 -8.32
CA PHE A 238 8.15 -4.25 -7.49
C PHE A 238 7.59 -4.82 -6.18
N PHE A 239 7.13 -6.06 -6.17
CA PHE A 239 6.72 -6.75 -4.94
C PHE A 239 7.88 -6.87 -3.94
N ALA A 240 9.07 -7.24 -4.42
CA ALA A 240 10.25 -7.39 -3.57
C ALA A 240 10.80 -6.05 -3.04
N GLU A 241 10.71 -4.99 -3.86
CA GLU A 241 11.21 -3.66 -3.53
C GLU A 241 10.24 -2.81 -2.70
N GLY A 242 8.93 -3.08 -2.80
CA GLY A 242 7.89 -2.29 -2.14
C GLY A 242 7.88 -2.43 -0.61
N LEU A 243 7.58 -1.33 0.09
CA LEU A 243 7.46 -1.33 1.56
C LEU A 243 6.21 -2.08 2.03
N VAL A 244 5.14 -2.04 1.25
CA VAL A 244 3.87 -2.71 1.54
C VAL A 244 3.51 -3.60 0.33
N PRO A 245 4.10 -4.80 0.23
CA PRO A 245 3.82 -5.72 -0.86
C PRO A 245 2.38 -6.26 -0.76
N ILE A 246 1.74 -6.47 -1.92
CA ILE A 246 0.35 -6.95 -2.01
C ILE A 246 0.29 -8.33 -2.66
N THR A 247 0.58 -8.43 -3.97
CA THR A 247 0.55 -9.70 -4.68
C THR A 247 1.46 -9.72 -5.90
N THR A 248 1.98 -10.90 -6.25
CA THR A 248 2.64 -11.14 -7.55
C THR A 248 1.69 -11.75 -8.58
N ILE A 249 0.44 -12.04 -8.19
CA ILE A 249 -0.59 -12.53 -9.10
C ILE A 249 -1.10 -11.36 -9.93
N THR A 250 -1.14 -11.56 -11.23
CA THR A 250 -1.71 -10.59 -12.18
C THR A 250 -3.22 -10.79 -12.26
N PHE A 251 -3.96 -9.74 -12.59
CA PHE A 251 -5.38 -9.81 -12.91
C PHE A 251 -5.59 -9.54 -14.40
N LYS A 252 -6.68 -10.04 -14.94
CA LYS A 252 -7.19 -9.70 -16.27
C LYS A 252 -8.49 -8.93 -16.09
N TYR A 253 -8.62 -7.81 -16.79
CA TYR A 253 -9.84 -7.00 -16.82
C TYR A 253 -10.50 -7.15 -18.21
N ASP A 254 -11.77 -7.54 -18.25
CA ASP A 254 -12.52 -7.80 -19.48
C ASP A 254 -13.55 -6.69 -19.83
N GLY A 255 -13.44 -5.53 -19.16
CA GLY A 255 -14.40 -4.42 -19.28
C GLY A 255 -15.52 -4.47 -18.23
N ASN A 256 -15.60 -5.53 -17.43
CA ASN A 256 -16.62 -5.72 -16.41
C ASN A 256 -16.05 -6.15 -15.06
N LYS A 257 -15.13 -7.10 -15.05
CA LYS A 257 -14.57 -7.69 -13.82
C LYS A 257 -13.06 -7.92 -13.91
N LEU A 258 -12.46 -7.99 -12.71
CA LEU A 258 -11.08 -8.42 -12.52
C LEU A 258 -11.05 -9.89 -12.15
N GLU A 259 -10.34 -10.69 -12.91
CA GLU A 259 -10.10 -12.11 -12.63
C GLU A 259 -8.61 -12.38 -12.43
N SER A 260 -8.27 -13.22 -11.44
CA SER A 260 -6.88 -13.65 -11.22
C SER A 260 -6.35 -14.39 -12.45
N TYR A 261 -5.18 -13.99 -12.90
CA TYR A 261 -4.52 -14.56 -14.09
C TYR A 261 -3.12 -15.03 -13.71
N PHE A 262 -2.90 -16.34 -13.82
CA PHE A 262 -1.63 -16.96 -13.50
C PHE A 262 -0.74 -17.01 -14.75
N ILE A 263 0.41 -16.34 -14.69
CA ILE A 263 1.41 -16.35 -15.75
C ILE A 263 2.39 -17.50 -15.47
N PHE A 264 2.39 -18.50 -16.33
CA PHE A 264 3.37 -19.58 -16.28
C PHE A 264 4.52 -19.22 -17.23
N VAL A 265 5.70 -19.00 -16.65
CA VAL A 265 6.95 -18.79 -17.39
C VAL A 265 7.62 -20.16 -17.52
N GLU A 266 7.80 -20.63 -18.76
CA GLU A 266 8.55 -21.85 -19.06
C GLU A 266 10.05 -21.59 -19.02
#